data_76c4fcdbebc847f5ce423755b79eb81d
#
_entry.id   76c4fcdbebc847f5ce423755b79eb81d
#
_cell.length_a   1.000
_cell.length_b   1.000
_cell.length_c   1.000
_cell.angle_alpha   90.00
_cell.angle_beta   90.00
_cell.angle_gamma   90.00
#
_symmetry.space_group_name_H-M   'P 1'
#
loop_
_entity.id
_entity.type
_entity.pdbx_description
1 polymer ?
#
loop_
_entity_poly.entity_id
_entity_poly.type
_entity_poly.pdbx_seq_one_letter_code
_entity_poly.pdbx_strand_id
1 'polypeptide(L)'
;IAAFFDPFGNAVHTALAFPVLGEDVLITGAGPIGIMAAAVAQHAGARYTVIADINPYRLELARKMGVTLAIDPREAQLPDVQKQLGMTEGFDVGLEMSGNPAAFRDMIANMSHGAKIAMLGIPSDEMSINWQKVVFNMLTIRGIYGREMYETWYKMTVMIQSGLDIAPVITHRFSYREYEQAFEVMASGNSGKVLLYWE
;
A
#
# COMPACT_ATOMS: atom_id res chain seq x y z
N ILE A 1 -7.23 9.42 -15.64
CA ILE A 1 -7.52 8.61 -14.43
C ILE A 1 -8.05 7.24 -14.83
N ALA A 2 -9.02 7.09 -15.71
CA ALA A 2 -9.61 5.78 -16.09
C ALA A 2 -8.58 4.72 -16.52
N ALA A 3 -7.45 5.13 -17.11
CA ALA A 3 -6.41 4.22 -17.60
C ALA A 3 -5.74 3.37 -16.51
N PHE A 4 -5.92 3.69 -15.22
CA PHE A 4 -5.37 2.89 -14.12
C PHE A 4 -6.42 2.47 -13.09
N PHE A 5 -7.68 2.43 -13.49
CA PHE A 5 -8.77 1.95 -12.62
C PHE A 5 -8.56 0.51 -12.15
N ASP A 6 -7.92 -0.33 -12.96
CA ASP A 6 -7.63 -1.70 -12.53
C ASP A 6 -6.69 -1.74 -11.30
N PRO A 7 -5.46 -1.21 -11.33
CA PRO A 7 -4.60 -1.19 -10.15
C PRO A 7 -5.16 -0.32 -9.01
N PHE A 8 -5.93 0.73 -9.31
CA PHE A 8 -6.61 1.50 -8.28
C PHE A 8 -7.71 0.68 -7.58
N GLY A 9 -8.42 -0.16 -8.34
CA GLY A 9 -9.39 -1.09 -7.76
C GLY A 9 -8.74 -2.08 -6.77
N ASN A 10 -7.55 -2.58 -7.09
CA ASN A 10 -6.79 -3.44 -6.19
C ASN A 10 -6.39 -2.69 -4.90
N ALA A 11 -5.98 -1.42 -5.02
CA ALA A 11 -5.67 -0.57 -3.88
C ALA A 11 -6.89 -0.33 -2.99
N VAL A 12 -8.05 0.01 -3.58
CA VAL A 12 -9.31 0.25 -2.84
C VAL A 12 -9.80 -1.02 -2.17
N HIS A 13 -9.81 -2.16 -2.88
CA HIS A 13 -10.23 -3.44 -2.31
C HIS A 13 -9.37 -3.84 -1.10
N THR A 14 -8.04 -3.65 -1.21
CA THR A 14 -7.12 -3.97 -0.12
C THR A 14 -7.27 -3.02 1.06
N ALA A 15 -7.26 -1.70 0.81
CA ALA A 15 -7.31 -0.69 1.85
C ALA A 15 -8.63 -0.73 2.65
N LEU A 16 -9.73 -1.11 2.00
CA LEU A 16 -11.05 -1.19 2.62
C LEU A 16 -11.49 -2.63 2.97
N ALA A 17 -10.56 -3.59 2.93
CA ALA A 17 -10.84 -4.97 3.36
C ALA A 17 -11.23 -5.06 4.84
N PHE A 18 -10.76 -4.09 5.62
CA PHE A 18 -11.08 -3.89 7.04
C PHE A 18 -11.37 -2.41 7.31
N PRO A 19 -12.13 -2.08 8.36
CA PRO A 19 -12.30 -0.69 8.79
C PRO A 19 -10.95 -0.04 9.11
N VAL A 20 -10.75 1.20 8.63
CA VAL A 20 -9.52 1.97 8.84
C VAL A 20 -9.76 3.30 9.55
N LEU A 21 -11.02 3.68 9.76
CA LEU A 21 -11.37 4.95 10.41
C LEU A 21 -10.83 4.98 11.85
N GLY A 22 -9.91 5.93 12.10
CA GLY A 22 -9.26 6.10 13.40
C GLY A 22 -8.12 5.12 13.69
N GLU A 23 -7.84 4.18 12.79
CA GLU A 23 -6.84 3.13 12.97
C GLU A 23 -5.44 3.56 12.50
N ASP A 24 -4.41 2.93 13.06
CA ASP A 24 -3.02 3.05 12.63
C ASP A 24 -2.71 2.02 11.54
N VAL A 25 -2.40 2.51 10.34
CA VAL A 25 -2.23 1.66 9.15
C VAL A 25 -0.76 1.55 8.76
N LEU A 26 -0.27 0.31 8.68
CA LEU A 26 1.05 -0.02 8.13
C LEU A 26 0.89 -0.59 6.72
N ILE A 27 1.60 0.00 5.75
CA ILE A 27 1.66 -0.48 4.37
C ILE A 27 3.09 -0.94 4.07
N THR A 28 3.26 -2.18 3.60
CA THR A 28 4.55 -2.66 3.09
C THR A 28 4.55 -2.71 1.58
N GLY A 29 5.53 -2.04 0.96
CA GLY A 29 5.63 -1.85 -0.48
C GLY A 29 5.00 -0.54 -0.97
N ALA A 30 5.86 0.42 -1.36
CA ALA A 30 5.48 1.70 -1.95
C ALA A 30 5.44 1.65 -3.50
N GLY A 31 5.01 0.53 -4.07
CA GLY A 31 4.64 0.48 -5.47
C GLY A 31 3.41 1.35 -5.76
N PRO A 32 3.04 1.56 -7.02
CA PRO A 32 1.88 2.40 -7.38
C PRO A 32 0.60 1.99 -6.65
N ILE A 33 0.37 0.67 -6.45
CA ILE A 33 -0.81 0.17 -5.75
C ILE A 33 -0.73 0.48 -4.25
N GLY A 34 0.44 0.27 -3.62
CA GLY A 34 0.62 0.57 -2.19
C GLY A 34 0.47 2.04 -1.86
N ILE A 35 1.00 2.93 -2.71
CA ILE A 35 0.84 4.38 -2.56
C ILE A 35 -0.63 4.78 -2.70
N MET A 36 -1.36 4.25 -3.68
CA MET A 36 -2.79 4.49 -3.82
C MET A 36 -3.59 3.93 -2.63
N ALA A 37 -3.22 2.75 -2.10
CA ALA A 37 -3.87 2.19 -0.92
C ALA A 37 -3.65 3.06 0.32
N ALA A 38 -2.47 3.65 0.49
CA ALA A 38 -2.20 4.61 1.56
C ALA A 38 -3.10 5.86 1.43
N ALA A 39 -3.23 6.41 0.22
CA ALA A 39 -4.11 7.55 -0.04
C ALA A 39 -5.59 7.22 0.23
N VAL A 40 -6.04 6.01 -0.12
CA VAL A 40 -7.38 5.51 0.19
C VAL A 40 -7.59 5.39 1.70
N ALA A 41 -6.64 4.80 2.43
CA ALA A 41 -6.73 4.66 3.89
C ALA A 41 -6.83 6.03 4.58
N GLN A 42 -6.03 7.00 4.15
CA GLN A 42 -6.11 8.38 4.65
C GLN A 42 -7.47 9.03 4.36
N HIS A 43 -7.94 8.93 3.11
CA HIS A 43 -9.23 9.47 2.70
C HIS A 43 -10.40 8.84 3.49
N ALA A 44 -10.26 7.56 3.85
CA ALA A 44 -11.23 6.82 4.67
C ALA A 44 -11.08 7.10 6.18
N GLY A 45 -10.15 7.95 6.60
CA GLY A 45 -10.03 8.44 7.96
C GLY A 45 -9.07 7.66 8.86
N ALA A 46 -8.07 6.98 8.31
CA ALA A 46 -6.98 6.40 9.11
C ALA A 46 -6.29 7.48 9.95
N ARG A 47 -5.93 7.15 11.21
CA ARG A 47 -5.23 8.08 12.11
C ARG A 47 -3.80 8.35 11.62
N TYR A 48 -3.06 7.29 11.36
CA TYR A 48 -1.73 7.35 10.76
C TYR A 48 -1.63 6.35 9.61
N THR A 49 -0.88 6.74 8.58
CA THR A 49 -0.46 5.86 7.49
C THR A 49 1.05 5.83 7.42
N VAL A 50 1.63 4.68 7.70
CA VAL A 50 3.07 4.45 7.58
C VAL A 50 3.32 3.51 6.41
N ILE A 51 4.15 3.94 5.46
CA ILE A 51 4.51 3.11 4.30
C ILE A 51 6.01 2.78 4.32
N ALA A 52 6.35 1.51 4.14
CA ALA A 52 7.72 1.00 4.15
C ALA A 52 8.11 0.47 2.77
N ASP A 53 9.25 0.91 2.23
CA ASP A 53 9.85 0.41 0.99
C ASP A 53 11.37 0.64 1.04
N ILE A 54 12.12 -0.08 0.23
CA ILE A 54 13.58 0.09 0.09
C ILE A 54 13.96 1.02 -1.06
N ASN A 55 13.01 1.45 -1.88
CA ASN A 55 13.24 2.30 -3.04
C ASN A 55 13.02 3.78 -2.68
N PRO A 56 14.07 4.61 -2.68
CA PRO A 56 13.97 6.01 -2.26
C PRO A 56 13.06 6.85 -3.17
N TYR A 57 13.00 6.57 -4.47
CA TYR A 57 12.10 7.24 -5.40
C TYR A 57 10.63 7.03 -5.03
N ARG A 58 10.28 5.78 -4.70
CA ARG A 58 8.91 5.41 -4.31
C ARG A 58 8.54 5.99 -2.95
N LEU A 59 9.47 6.02 -2.00
CA LEU A 59 9.25 6.68 -0.70
C LEU A 59 9.01 8.18 -0.87
N GLU A 60 9.75 8.83 -1.75
CA GLU A 60 9.53 10.26 -2.05
C GLU A 60 8.16 10.49 -2.70
N LEU A 61 7.74 9.63 -3.61
CA LEU A 61 6.40 9.69 -4.19
C LEU A 61 5.30 9.48 -3.13
N ALA A 62 5.51 8.55 -2.20
CA ALA A 62 4.59 8.34 -1.08
C ALA A 62 4.48 9.59 -0.18
N ARG A 63 5.60 10.27 0.11
CA ARG A 63 5.59 11.56 0.85
C ARG A 63 4.79 12.63 0.12
N LYS A 64 4.94 12.74 -1.20
CA LYS A 64 4.15 13.67 -2.03
C LYS A 64 2.65 13.36 -2.01
N MET A 65 2.29 12.10 -1.80
CA MET A 65 0.89 11.68 -1.64
C MET A 65 0.37 11.90 -0.21
N GLY A 66 1.18 12.46 0.69
CA GLY A 66 0.77 12.91 2.00
C GLY A 66 0.71 11.81 3.08
N VAL A 67 1.37 10.66 2.90
CA VAL A 67 1.46 9.65 3.96
C VAL A 67 2.07 10.25 5.23
N THR A 68 1.65 9.78 6.40
CA THR A 68 2.16 10.27 7.69
C THR A 68 3.66 10.06 7.78
N LEU A 69 4.15 8.87 7.44
CA LEU A 69 5.59 8.57 7.34
C LEU A 69 5.85 7.61 6.18
N ALA A 70 6.95 7.85 5.46
CA ALA A 70 7.51 6.93 4.47
C ALA A 70 8.94 6.56 4.90
N ILE A 71 9.16 5.29 5.19
CA ILE A 71 10.38 4.78 5.82
C ILE A 71 11.10 3.75 4.96
N ASP A 72 12.43 3.75 5.04
CA ASP A 72 13.26 2.63 4.62
C ASP A 72 13.50 1.73 5.84
N PRO A 73 13.05 0.46 5.83
CA PRO A 73 13.21 -0.44 6.97
C PRO A 73 14.68 -0.80 7.27
N ARG A 74 15.61 -0.44 6.38
CA ARG A 74 17.06 -0.57 6.62
C ARG A 74 17.60 0.56 7.49
N GLU A 75 16.90 1.69 7.55
CA GLU A 75 17.33 2.91 8.25
C GLU A 75 16.46 3.19 9.49
N ALA A 76 15.17 2.85 9.45
CA ALA A 76 14.22 3.11 10.52
C ALA A 76 13.44 1.84 10.89
N GLN A 77 13.47 1.49 12.17
CA GLN A 77 12.77 0.32 12.68
C GLN A 77 11.32 0.66 13.07
N LEU A 78 10.37 -0.22 12.76
CA LEU A 78 8.95 -0.02 13.06
C LEU A 78 8.66 0.27 14.56
N PRO A 79 9.32 -0.36 15.54
CA PRO A 79 9.12 -0.01 16.96
C PRO A 79 9.50 1.46 17.29
N ASP A 80 10.48 2.03 16.62
CA ASP A 80 10.86 3.43 16.84
C ASP A 80 9.85 4.38 16.19
N VAL A 81 9.32 4.01 15.02
CA VAL A 81 8.22 4.72 14.36
C VAL A 81 6.97 4.74 15.25
N GLN A 82 6.62 3.60 15.86
CA GLN A 82 5.51 3.50 16.80
C GLN A 82 5.68 4.46 17.99
N LYS A 83 6.86 4.50 18.60
CA LYS A 83 7.17 5.44 19.68
C LYS A 83 7.06 6.90 19.23
N GLN A 84 7.61 7.21 18.05
CA GLN A 84 7.55 8.56 17.46
C GLN A 84 6.10 9.03 17.27
N LEU A 85 5.21 8.14 16.88
CA LEU A 85 3.79 8.43 16.63
C LEU A 85 2.90 8.26 17.88
N GLY A 86 3.50 7.87 19.02
CA GLY A 86 2.76 7.67 20.28
C GLY A 86 1.84 6.45 20.29
N MET A 87 2.13 5.45 19.47
CA MET A 87 1.41 4.17 19.48
C MET A 87 1.82 3.34 20.70
N THR A 88 0.85 2.74 21.40
CA THR A 88 1.09 1.96 22.61
C THR A 88 1.20 0.46 22.36
N GLU A 89 0.54 -0.05 21.33
CA GLU A 89 0.39 -1.49 21.10
C GLU A 89 0.88 -1.98 19.73
N GLY A 90 1.09 -1.11 18.78
CA GLY A 90 1.43 -1.43 17.40
C GLY A 90 0.40 -0.93 16.39
N PHE A 91 0.47 -1.45 15.18
CA PHE A 91 -0.45 -1.08 14.10
C PHE A 91 -1.73 -1.92 14.14
N ASP A 92 -2.87 -1.30 13.85
CA ASP A 92 -4.19 -1.93 13.88
C ASP A 92 -4.54 -2.62 12.56
N VAL A 93 -4.11 -2.02 11.44
CA VAL A 93 -4.34 -2.56 10.10
C VAL A 93 -3.04 -2.63 9.32
N GLY A 94 -2.74 -3.80 8.79
CA GLY A 94 -1.63 -4.04 7.86
C GLY A 94 -2.12 -4.20 6.42
N LEU A 95 -1.48 -3.51 5.47
CA LEU A 95 -1.70 -3.70 4.04
C LEU A 95 -0.40 -4.24 3.44
N GLU A 96 -0.33 -5.56 3.24
CA GLU A 96 0.84 -6.19 2.64
C GLU A 96 0.75 -6.10 1.11
N MET A 97 1.59 -5.23 0.52
CA MET A 97 1.55 -4.89 -0.90
C MET A 97 2.87 -5.23 -1.63
N SER A 98 3.86 -5.77 -0.90
CA SER A 98 5.20 -6.02 -1.43
C SER A 98 5.41 -7.43 -1.96
N GLY A 99 4.72 -8.42 -1.39
CA GLY A 99 5.00 -9.83 -1.58
C GLY A 99 6.35 -10.28 -1.00
N ASN A 100 7.04 -9.42 -0.22
CA ASN A 100 8.34 -9.73 0.34
C ASN A 100 8.19 -10.44 1.69
N PRO A 101 8.75 -11.67 1.84
CA PRO A 101 8.61 -12.43 3.08
C PRO A 101 9.20 -11.75 4.32
N ALA A 102 10.28 -10.96 4.17
CA ALA A 102 10.88 -10.24 5.29
C ALA A 102 9.97 -9.08 5.74
N ALA A 103 9.44 -8.31 4.78
CA ALA A 103 8.49 -7.23 5.07
C ALA A 103 7.22 -7.73 5.75
N PHE A 104 6.69 -8.89 5.31
CA PHE A 104 5.53 -9.48 5.94
C PHE A 104 5.79 -9.99 7.36
N ARG A 105 6.95 -10.62 7.61
CA ARG A 105 7.35 -11.02 8.97
C ARG A 105 7.51 -9.82 9.91
N ASP A 106 8.11 -8.75 9.41
CA ASP A 106 8.26 -7.50 10.18
C ASP A 106 6.89 -6.85 10.47
N MET A 107 5.99 -6.84 9.48
CA MET A 107 4.59 -6.42 9.70
C MET A 107 3.96 -7.23 10.83
N ILE A 108 3.92 -8.57 10.76
CA ILE A 108 3.34 -9.45 11.79
C ILE A 108 3.92 -9.14 13.18
N ALA A 109 5.22 -8.88 13.27
CA ALA A 109 5.89 -8.59 14.55
C ALA A 109 5.43 -7.28 15.19
N ASN A 110 4.93 -6.34 14.39
CA ASN A 110 4.60 -4.98 14.79
C ASN A 110 3.09 -4.67 14.84
N MET A 111 2.24 -5.68 14.64
CA MET A 111 0.77 -5.54 14.76
C MET A 111 0.30 -5.59 16.20
N SER A 112 -0.71 -4.80 16.53
CA SER A 112 -1.42 -4.80 17.82
C SER A 112 -2.23 -6.09 18.05
N HIS A 113 -2.75 -6.28 19.27
CA HIS A 113 -3.69 -7.38 19.54
C HIS A 113 -5.01 -7.18 18.81
N GLY A 114 -5.50 -8.24 18.15
CA GLY A 114 -6.72 -8.21 17.34
C GLY A 114 -6.56 -7.52 15.98
N ALA A 115 -5.34 -7.12 15.62
CA ALA A 115 -5.05 -6.45 14.37
C ALA A 115 -5.38 -7.29 13.13
N LYS A 116 -5.55 -6.59 12.01
CA LYS A 116 -6.03 -7.19 10.76
C LYS A 116 -5.06 -6.91 9.63
N ILE A 117 -4.73 -7.91 8.85
CA ILE A 117 -3.81 -7.79 7.71
C ILE A 117 -4.51 -8.18 6.41
N ALA A 118 -4.56 -7.27 5.46
CA ALA A 118 -4.97 -7.50 4.09
C ALA A 118 -3.73 -7.75 3.22
N MET A 119 -3.61 -8.94 2.64
CA MET A 119 -2.45 -9.35 1.88
C MET A 119 -2.79 -9.40 0.39
N LEU A 120 -2.27 -8.46 -0.38
CA LEU A 120 -2.35 -8.39 -1.84
C LEU A 120 -1.04 -8.81 -2.51
N GLY A 121 0.09 -8.54 -1.89
CA GLY A 121 1.40 -8.93 -2.41
C GLY A 121 1.50 -10.44 -2.59
N ILE A 122 1.99 -10.87 -3.75
CA ILE A 122 2.15 -12.29 -4.05
C ILE A 122 3.62 -12.65 -3.83
N PRO A 123 3.94 -13.49 -2.83
CA PRO A 123 5.30 -13.96 -2.63
C PRO A 123 5.71 -14.86 -3.79
N SER A 124 6.99 -14.82 -4.17
CA SER A 124 7.55 -15.66 -5.24
C SER A 124 7.63 -17.14 -4.86
N ASP A 125 7.72 -17.41 -3.56
CA ASP A 125 7.92 -18.76 -3.01
C ASP A 125 7.12 -18.95 -1.72
N GLU A 126 7.09 -20.18 -1.23
CA GLU A 126 6.55 -20.46 0.10
C GLU A 126 7.31 -19.69 1.19
N MET A 127 6.59 -19.11 2.12
CA MET A 127 7.19 -18.39 3.24
C MET A 127 6.73 -18.92 4.59
N SER A 128 7.67 -19.02 5.51
CA SER A 128 7.39 -19.27 6.92
C SER A 128 7.12 -17.97 7.67
N ILE A 129 6.14 -18.01 8.56
CA ILE A 129 5.80 -16.90 9.47
C ILE A 129 5.77 -17.38 10.93
N ASN A 130 5.82 -16.46 11.86
CA ASN A 130 5.68 -16.76 13.29
C ASN A 130 4.21 -16.96 13.66
N TRP A 131 3.74 -18.20 13.57
CA TRP A 131 2.37 -18.57 13.93
C TRP A 131 2.04 -18.35 15.41
N GLN A 132 3.00 -18.42 16.32
CA GLN A 132 2.78 -18.08 17.74
C GLN A 132 2.35 -16.63 17.87
N LYS A 133 3.02 -15.71 17.15
CA LYS A 133 2.63 -14.28 17.16
C LYS A 133 1.23 -14.08 16.57
N VAL A 134 0.90 -14.77 15.48
CA VAL A 134 -0.45 -14.71 14.88
C VAL A 134 -1.52 -15.16 15.88
N VAL A 135 -1.28 -16.30 16.56
CA VAL A 135 -2.25 -16.86 17.52
C VAL A 135 -2.35 -16.02 18.79
N PHE A 136 -1.22 -15.68 19.41
CA PHE A 136 -1.23 -14.93 20.68
C PHE A 136 -1.74 -13.50 20.53
N ASN A 137 -1.52 -12.87 19.37
CA ASN A 137 -2.07 -11.55 19.11
C ASN A 137 -3.46 -11.59 18.44
N MET A 138 -4.05 -12.79 18.24
CA MET A 138 -5.37 -12.94 17.58
C MET A 138 -5.44 -12.21 16.23
N LEU A 139 -4.37 -12.28 15.43
CA LEU A 139 -4.32 -11.59 14.14
C LEU A 139 -5.26 -12.22 13.13
N THR A 140 -5.94 -11.38 12.35
CA THR A 140 -6.71 -11.81 11.17
C THR A 140 -5.90 -11.52 9.93
N ILE A 141 -5.59 -12.55 9.12
CA ILE A 141 -4.90 -12.40 7.84
C ILE A 141 -5.88 -12.79 6.73
N ARG A 142 -6.11 -11.85 5.79
CA ARG A 142 -7.02 -12.03 4.67
C ARG A 142 -6.28 -11.84 3.34
N GLY A 143 -6.29 -12.86 2.51
CA GLY A 143 -5.82 -12.74 1.13
C GLY A 143 -6.77 -11.89 0.29
N ILE A 144 -6.20 -11.00 -0.52
CA ILE A 144 -6.92 -10.13 -1.45
C ILE A 144 -6.52 -10.50 -2.86
N TYR A 145 -7.49 -10.70 -3.73
CA TYR A 145 -7.25 -10.96 -5.14
C TYR A 145 -8.05 -10.00 -6.01
N GLY A 146 -7.34 -9.16 -6.74
CA GLY A 146 -7.96 -8.20 -7.66
C GLY A 146 -8.92 -7.23 -6.96
N ARG A 147 -10.08 -7.05 -7.53
CA ARG A 147 -11.14 -6.17 -7.06
C ARG A 147 -12.50 -6.84 -7.16
N GLU A 148 -13.44 -6.43 -6.35
CA GLU A 148 -14.84 -6.80 -6.48
C GLU A 148 -15.49 -5.96 -7.60
N MET A 149 -16.02 -6.62 -8.64
CA MET A 149 -16.72 -5.94 -9.73
C MET A 149 -17.91 -5.14 -9.19
N TYR A 150 -18.17 -4.00 -9.78
CA TYR A 150 -19.23 -3.04 -9.43
C TYR A 150 -19.03 -2.35 -8.07
N GLU A 151 -18.93 -3.07 -6.97
CA GLU A 151 -18.81 -2.48 -5.63
C GLU A 151 -17.52 -1.68 -5.48
N THR A 152 -16.37 -2.27 -5.83
CA THR A 152 -15.09 -1.55 -5.77
C THR A 152 -15.08 -0.36 -6.74
N TRP A 153 -15.61 -0.52 -7.94
CA TRP A 153 -15.68 0.57 -8.92
C TRP A 153 -16.58 1.71 -8.46
N TYR A 154 -17.68 1.40 -7.80
CA TYR A 154 -18.52 2.43 -7.20
C TYR A 154 -17.75 3.22 -6.14
N LYS A 155 -17.10 2.52 -5.21
CA LYS A 155 -16.26 3.13 -4.16
C LYS A 155 -15.15 4.01 -4.76
N MET A 156 -14.43 3.52 -5.77
CA MET A 156 -13.40 4.27 -6.49
C MET A 156 -13.95 5.59 -7.06
N THR A 157 -15.09 5.52 -7.72
CA THR A 157 -15.72 6.68 -8.34
C THR A 157 -16.14 7.69 -7.29
N VAL A 158 -16.79 7.25 -6.21
CA VAL A 158 -17.22 8.11 -5.10
C VAL A 158 -16.03 8.78 -4.42
N MET A 159 -14.94 8.04 -4.17
CA MET A 159 -13.74 8.62 -3.55
C MET A 159 -13.11 9.72 -4.40
N ILE A 160 -13.01 9.52 -5.72
CA ILE A 160 -12.50 10.55 -6.63
C ILE A 160 -13.45 11.75 -6.63
N GLN A 161 -14.76 11.54 -6.68
CA GLN A 161 -15.75 12.62 -6.63
C GLN A 161 -15.75 13.37 -5.30
N SER A 162 -15.40 12.71 -4.20
CA SER A 162 -15.29 13.31 -2.87
C SER A 162 -13.91 13.93 -2.59
N GLY A 163 -13.04 14.01 -3.59
CA GLY A 163 -11.79 14.76 -3.51
C GLY A 163 -10.51 13.93 -3.34
N LEU A 164 -10.58 12.59 -3.42
CA LEU A 164 -9.36 11.78 -3.44
C LEU A 164 -8.59 12.06 -4.74
N ASP A 165 -7.41 12.65 -4.62
CA ASP A 165 -6.50 12.88 -5.75
C ASP A 165 -5.41 11.79 -5.80
N ILE A 166 -5.49 10.94 -6.82
CA ILE A 166 -4.50 9.91 -7.13
C ILE A 166 -3.68 10.23 -8.40
N ALA A 167 -3.92 11.38 -9.02
CA ALA A 167 -3.22 11.78 -10.24
C ALA A 167 -1.69 11.89 -10.08
N PRO A 168 -1.14 12.32 -8.93
CA PRO A 168 0.31 12.39 -8.75
C PRO A 168 1.04 11.03 -8.83
N VAL A 169 0.31 9.90 -8.70
CA VAL A 169 0.89 8.56 -8.89
C VAL A 169 1.29 8.33 -10.35
N ILE A 170 0.72 9.09 -11.31
CA ILE A 170 1.11 9.05 -12.72
C ILE A 170 2.39 9.86 -12.89
N THR A 171 3.51 9.18 -13.00
CA THR A 171 4.83 9.84 -13.07
C THR A 171 5.36 10.02 -14.49
N HIS A 172 4.96 9.14 -15.40
CA HIS A 172 5.46 9.14 -16.78
C HIS A 172 4.36 8.93 -17.79
N ARG A 173 4.52 9.57 -18.95
CA ARG A 173 3.62 9.46 -20.10
C ARG A 173 4.45 9.32 -21.36
N PHE A 174 4.22 8.25 -22.11
CA PHE A 174 4.92 7.96 -23.35
C PHE A 174 3.92 7.78 -24.49
N SER A 175 4.31 8.11 -25.73
CA SER A 175 3.60 7.62 -26.90
C SER A 175 3.62 6.09 -26.90
N TYR A 176 2.57 5.45 -27.40
CA TYR A 176 2.57 3.99 -27.54
C TYR A 176 3.75 3.47 -28.37
N ARG A 177 4.32 4.30 -29.26
CA ARG A 177 5.49 3.98 -30.07
C ARG A 177 6.79 3.91 -29.28
N GLU A 178 6.81 4.52 -28.09
CA GLU A 178 7.93 4.55 -27.16
C GLU A 178 7.77 3.50 -26.04
N TYR A 179 6.99 2.44 -26.31
CA TYR A 179 6.64 1.44 -25.28
C TYR A 179 7.88 0.77 -24.66
N GLU A 180 8.96 0.56 -25.42
CA GLU A 180 10.19 -0.03 -24.89
C GLU A 180 10.78 0.83 -23.78
N GLN A 181 10.92 2.14 -24.00
CA GLN A 181 11.39 3.10 -22.97
C GLN A 181 10.45 3.13 -21.77
N ALA A 182 9.14 3.07 -21.99
CA ALA A 182 8.16 3.00 -20.92
C ALA A 182 8.37 1.75 -20.05
N PHE A 183 8.63 0.59 -20.63
CA PHE A 183 8.95 -0.64 -19.90
C PHE A 183 10.29 -0.58 -19.19
N GLU A 184 11.32 0.02 -19.79
CA GLU A 184 12.63 0.24 -19.14
C GLU A 184 12.48 1.10 -17.87
N VAL A 185 11.71 2.20 -17.95
CA VAL A 185 11.42 3.06 -16.80
C VAL A 185 10.67 2.28 -15.70
N MET A 186 9.71 1.44 -16.06
CA MET A 186 9.02 0.59 -15.10
C MET A 186 9.97 -0.43 -14.45
N ALA A 187 10.81 -1.07 -15.24
CA ALA A 187 11.78 -2.07 -14.77
C ALA A 187 12.85 -1.45 -13.86
N SER A 188 13.23 -0.19 -14.06
CA SER A 188 14.18 0.52 -13.20
C SER A 188 13.66 0.73 -11.75
N GLY A 189 12.35 0.61 -11.53
CA GLY A 189 11.71 0.92 -10.25
C GLY A 189 11.55 2.41 -9.95
N ASN A 190 12.08 3.30 -10.80
CA ASN A 190 12.03 4.76 -10.62
C ASN A 190 10.78 5.36 -11.28
N SER A 191 9.64 4.73 -11.05
CA SER A 191 8.35 5.19 -11.53
C SER A 191 7.23 4.89 -10.54
N GLY A 192 6.20 5.73 -10.59
CA GLY A 192 4.87 5.39 -10.16
C GLY A 192 4.12 4.70 -11.31
N LYS A 193 2.94 5.19 -11.67
CA LYS A 193 2.21 4.67 -12.83
C LYS A 193 2.74 5.30 -14.13
N VAL A 194 3.11 4.45 -15.08
CA VAL A 194 3.48 4.83 -16.45
C VAL A 194 2.26 4.67 -17.34
N LEU A 195 1.96 5.66 -18.16
CA LEU A 195 0.87 5.64 -19.14
C LEU A 195 1.42 5.68 -20.57
N LEU A 196 0.80 4.90 -21.44
CA LEU A 196 0.95 5.02 -22.90
C LEU A 196 -0.27 5.74 -23.46
N TYR A 197 -0.06 6.68 -24.39
CA TYR A 197 -1.15 7.35 -25.08
C TYR A 197 -1.09 7.07 -26.57
N TRP A 198 -2.26 6.95 -27.16
CA TRP A 198 -2.47 6.76 -28.60
C TRP A 198 -2.92 8.08 -29.21
N GLU A 199 -2.11 8.61 -30.12
CA GLU A 199 -2.42 9.75 -30.99
C GLU A 199 -2.39 9.33 -32.44
#